data_451d0785df77a7959e06690d9eaa9697
#
_entry.id   451d0785df77a7959e06690d9eaa9697
#
_cell.length_a   1.000
_cell.length_b   1.000
_cell.length_c   1.000
_cell.angle_alpha   90.00
_cell.angle_beta   90.00
_cell.angle_gamma   90.00
#
_symmetry.space_group_name_H-M   'P 1'
#
loop_
_entity.id
_entity.type
_entity.pdbx_description
1 polymer ?
#
loop_
_entity_poly.entity_id
_entity_poly.type
_entity_poly.pdbx_seq_one_letter_code
_entity_poly.pdbx_strand_id
1 'polypeptide(L)'
;MSLFLSLHQAPGLSPQEIAGYAPDVAKSVHATFRQLYVNTGTGFIVSLYEAENAAEVEQEFERVGFPFDSIHELDYTLSAEQLAEMLSRG
;
A
#
# COMPACT_ATOMS: atom_id res chain seq x y z
N MET A 1 12.08 9.52 -2.97
CA MET A 1 11.53 8.18 -2.71
C MET A 1 10.40 7.88 -3.68
N SER A 2 10.28 6.64 -4.08
CA SER A 2 9.22 6.23 -5.00
C SER A 2 8.00 5.71 -4.24
N LEU A 3 6.85 5.77 -4.88
CA LEU A 3 5.62 5.19 -4.37
C LEU A 3 5.46 3.78 -4.94
N PHE A 4 5.09 2.83 -4.08
CA PHE A 4 4.91 1.44 -4.47
C PHE A 4 3.50 0.97 -4.13
N LEU A 5 2.85 0.34 -5.11
CA LEU A 5 1.56 -0.29 -4.92
C LEU A 5 1.77 -1.80 -4.82
N SER A 6 1.24 -2.40 -3.78
CA SER A 6 1.37 -3.83 -3.55
C SER A 6 0.00 -4.49 -3.48
N LEU A 7 -0.08 -5.70 -4.02
CA LEU A 7 -1.30 -6.49 -4.02
C LEU A 7 -1.17 -7.63 -3.02
N HIS A 8 -2.22 -7.85 -2.25
CA HIS A 8 -2.28 -8.88 -1.22
C HIS A 8 -3.58 -9.66 -1.36
N GLN A 9 -3.55 -10.94 -1.01
CA GLN A 9 -4.72 -11.79 -0.96
C GLN A 9 -4.75 -12.46 0.41
N ALA A 10 -5.71 -12.08 1.23
CA ALA A 10 -5.82 -12.58 2.60
C ALA A 10 -7.27 -12.89 2.94
N PRO A 11 -7.86 -13.93 2.31
CA PRO A 11 -9.24 -14.28 2.58
C PRO A 11 -9.44 -14.70 4.03
N GLY A 12 -10.55 -14.29 4.61
CA GLY A 12 -10.88 -14.62 6.00
C GLY A 12 -10.33 -13.66 7.04
N LEU A 13 -9.58 -12.62 6.65
CA LEU A 13 -9.17 -11.60 7.60
C LEU A 13 -10.34 -10.70 7.96
N SER A 14 -10.57 -10.54 9.25
CA SER A 14 -11.59 -9.63 9.76
C SER A 14 -11.03 -8.21 9.87
N PRO A 15 -11.89 -7.18 9.95
CA PRO A 15 -11.42 -5.82 10.22
C PRO A 15 -10.60 -5.72 11.51
N GLN A 16 -10.94 -6.50 12.53
CA GLN A 16 -10.21 -6.52 13.79
C GLN A 16 -8.80 -7.08 13.62
N GLU A 17 -8.65 -8.13 12.81
CA GLU A 17 -7.33 -8.70 12.52
C GLU A 17 -6.46 -7.74 11.73
N ILE A 18 -7.05 -7.03 10.77
CA ILE A 18 -6.35 -5.99 10.00
C ILE A 18 -5.91 -4.87 10.94
N ALA A 19 -6.79 -4.42 11.84
CA ALA A 19 -6.45 -3.41 12.82
C ALA A 19 -5.32 -3.86 13.76
N GLY A 20 -5.19 -5.15 13.97
CA GLY A 20 -4.12 -5.71 14.79
C GLY A 20 -2.72 -5.50 14.21
N TYR A 21 -2.60 -5.31 12.90
CA TYR A 21 -1.32 -4.97 12.27
C TYR A 21 -0.95 -3.49 12.42
N ALA A 22 -1.92 -2.64 12.75
CA ALA A 22 -1.73 -1.18 12.71
C ALA A 22 -0.54 -0.68 13.54
N PRO A 23 -0.29 -1.14 14.77
CA PRO A 23 0.87 -0.64 15.53
C PRO A 23 2.20 -0.90 14.82
N ASP A 24 2.37 -2.08 14.22
CA ASP A 24 3.61 -2.43 13.53
C ASP A 24 3.71 -1.70 12.18
N VAL A 25 2.61 -1.57 11.46
CA VAL A 25 2.57 -0.82 10.19
C VAL A 25 2.92 0.64 10.44
N ALA A 26 2.40 1.23 11.51
CA ALA A 26 2.63 2.64 11.83
C ALA A 26 4.09 2.97 12.11
N LYS A 27 4.90 1.99 12.50
CA LYS A 27 6.33 2.21 12.78
C LYS A 27 7.12 2.61 11.54
N SER A 28 6.73 2.12 10.36
CA SER A 28 7.35 2.48 9.07
C SER A 28 8.88 2.41 9.11
N VAL A 29 9.43 1.21 9.35
CA VAL A 29 10.86 1.02 9.58
C VAL A 29 11.65 1.04 8.26
N HIS A 30 11.25 0.21 7.29
CA HIS A 30 11.94 0.11 5.99
C HIS A 30 11.26 0.93 4.91
N ALA A 31 9.94 1.08 5.01
CA ALA A 31 9.13 1.82 4.05
C ALA A 31 8.04 2.57 4.81
N THR A 32 7.61 3.70 4.27
CA THR A 32 6.60 4.55 4.92
C THR A 32 5.21 4.19 4.39
N PHE A 33 4.34 3.77 5.29
CA PHE A 33 2.95 3.45 4.97
C PHE A 33 2.18 4.71 4.56
N ARG A 34 1.39 4.63 3.48
CA ARG A 34 0.59 5.74 3.00
C ARG A 34 -0.90 5.44 2.99
N GLN A 35 -1.32 4.29 2.44
CA GLN A 35 -2.74 4.01 2.26
C GLN A 35 -2.98 2.50 2.19
N LEU A 36 -4.15 2.07 2.63
CA LEU A 36 -4.59 0.67 2.53
C LEU A 36 -6.04 0.64 2.02
N TYR A 37 -6.27 -0.21 1.03
CA TYR A 37 -7.60 -0.48 0.49
C TYR A 37 -7.91 -1.94 0.72
N VAL A 38 -9.05 -2.25 1.33
CA VAL A 38 -9.38 -3.62 1.74
C VAL A 38 -10.78 -3.99 1.31
N ASN A 39 -10.92 -5.18 0.72
CA ASN A 39 -12.21 -5.83 0.54
C ASN A 39 -12.23 -7.06 1.43
N THR A 40 -12.92 -6.99 2.56
CA THR A 40 -12.95 -8.10 3.52
C THR A 40 -13.71 -9.32 2.99
N GLY A 41 -14.65 -9.11 2.06
CA GLY A 41 -15.41 -10.20 1.46
C GLY A 41 -14.56 -11.13 0.60
N THR A 42 -13.66 -10.55 -0.21
CA THR A 42 -12.80 -11.32 -1.10
C THR A 42 -11.39 -11.52 -0.54
N GLY A 43 -11.00 -10.72 0.45
CA GLY A 43 -9.64 -10.73 0.98
C GLY A 43 -8.65 -9.96 0.11
N PHE A 44 -9.13 -9.23 -0.89
CA PHE A 44 -8.27 -8.46 -1.78
C PHE A 44 -7.83 -7.16 -1.07
N ILE A 45 -6.53 -6.91 -1.07
CA ILE A 45 -5.96 -5.76 -0.38
C ILE A 45 -4.97 -5.08 -1.30
N VAL A 46 -5.00 -3.75 -1.32
CA VAL A 46 -4.01 -2.92 -2.01
C VAL A 46 -3.37 -2.01 -0.98
N SER A 47 -2.04 -1.97 -0.94
CA SER A 47 -1.32 -1.08 -0.05
C SER A 47 -0.43 -0.12 -0.84
N LEU A 48 -0.24 1.09 -0.31
CA LEU A 48 0.65 2.09 -0.87
C LEU A 48 1.72 2.43 0.16
N TYR A 49 2.99 2.33 -0.25
CA TYR A 49 4.15 2.63 0.58
C TYR A 49 5.13 3.50 -0.19
N GLU A 50 5.85 4.36 0.52
CA GLU A 50 6.98 5.09 -0.04
C GLU A 50 8.27 4.44 0.41
N ALA A 51 9.20 4.21 -0.52
CA ALA A 51 10.50 3.60 -0.23
C ALA A 51 11.52 3.95 -1.31
N GLU A 52 12.78 3.66 -1.04
CA GLU A 52 13.85 3.87 -2.02
C GLU A 52 13.78 2.84 -3.15
N ASN A 53 13.34 1.62 -2.84
CA ASN A 53 13.26 0.54 -3.82
C ASN A 53 12.26 -0.53 -3.35
N ALA A 54 11.93 -1.46 -4.26
CA ALA A 54 10.98 -2.53 -3.97
C ALA A 54 11.45 -3.46 -2.85
N ALA A 55 12.76 -3.68 -2.73
CA ALA A 55 13.31 -4.56 -1.70
C ALA A 55 13.00 -4.03 -0.30
N GLU A 56 12.99 -2.72 -0.10
CA GLU A 56 12.64 -2.13 1.18
C GLU A 56 11.16 -2.31 1.52
N VAL A 57 10.28 -2.25 0.52
CA VAL A 57 8.87 -2.54 0.72
C VAL A 57 8.67 -4.01 1.13
N GLU A 58 9.38 -4.91 0.47
CA GLU A 58 9.35 -6.33 0.80
C GLU A 58 9.83 -6.59 2.23
N GLN A 59 10.92 -5.93 2.64
CA GLN A 59 11.43 -6.03 4.01
C GLN A 59 10.40 -5.53 5.03
N GLU A 60 9.67 -4.48 4.69
CA GLU A 60 8.63 -3.96 5.57
C GLU A 60 7.50 -4.98 5.75
N PHE A 61 7.07 -5.65 4.67
CA PHE A 61 6.06 -6.70 4.78
C PHE A 61 6.55 -7.89 5.59
N GLU A 62 7.82 -8.29 5.43
CA GLU A 62 8.41 -9.36 6.21
C GLU A 62 8.46 -9.00 7.70
N ARG A 63 8.82 -7.76 8.03
CA ARG A 63 8.86 -7.28 9.40
C ARG A 63 7.48 -7.33 10.06
N VAL A 64 6.46 -6.90 9.34
CA VAL A 64 5.08 -6.90 9.83
C VAL A 64 4.48 -8.30 9.83
N GLY A 65 4.98 -9.18 8.97
CA GLY A 65 4.45 -10.52 8.81
C GLY A 65 3.23 -10.57 7.90
N PHE A 66 3.13 -9.65 6.95
CA PHE A 66 1.99 -9.54 6.05
C PHE A 66 2.35 -10.10 4.67
N PRO A 67 1.66 -11.15 4.20
CA PRO A 67 1.97 -11.72 2.89
C PRO A 67 1.58 -10.78 1.74
N PHE A 68 2.32 -10.86 0.64
CA PHE A 68 2.03 -10.06 -0.55
C PHE A 68 2.19 -10.92 -1.80
N ASP A 69 1.46 -10.56 -2.86
CA ASP A 69 1.53 -11.24 -4.15
C ASP A 69 2.46 -10.53 -5.12
N SER A 70 2.43 -9.20 -5.13
CA SER A 70 3.25 -8.41 -6.06
C SER A 70 3.49 -7.00 -5.51
N ILE A 71 4.58 -6.39 -5.97
CA ILE A 71 4.98 -5.02 -5.62
C ILE A 71 5.27 -4.29 -6.93
N HIS A 72 4.67 -3.12 -7.12
CA HIS A 72 4.79 -2.33 -8.34
C HIS A 72 5.22 -0.91 -8.04
N GLU A 73 6.28 -0.46 -8.69
CA GLU A 73 6.71 0.93 -8.59
C GLU A 73 5.78 1.82 -9.43
N LEU A 74 5.42 2.97 -8.88
CA LEU A 74 4.57 3.94 -9.56
C LEU A 74 5.39 5.18 -9.87
N ASP A 75 5.34 5.64 -11.12
CA ASP A 75 6.06 6.84 -11.54
C ASP A 75 5.40 8.10 -10.95
N TYR A 76 4.07 8.16 -11.04
CA TYR A 76 3.32 9.25 -10.44
C TYR A 76 1.86 8.84 -10.25
N THR A 77 1.14 9.64 -9.47
CA THR A 77 -0.29 9.46 -9.27
C THR A 77 -1.02 10.71 -9.77
N LEU A 78 -2.27 10.53 -10.19
CA LEU A 78 -3.09 11.62 -10.69
C LEU A 78 -4.47 11.52 -10.05
N SER A 79 -4.84 12.52 -9.27
CA SER A 79 -6.17 12.60 -8.67
C SER A 79 -7.16 13.19 -9.66
N ALA A 80 -8.47 13.04 -9.38
CA ALA A 80 -9.51 13.65 -10.18
C ALA A 80 -9.36 15.18 -10.25
N GLU A 81 -8.96 15.79 -9.13
CA GLU A 81 -8.73 17.24 -9.07
C GLU A 81 -7.56 17.65 -9.94
N GLN A 82 -6.47 16.90 -9.88
CA GLN A 82 -5.29 17.16 -10.70
C GLN A 82 -5.60 17.01 -12.19
N LEU A 83 -6.38 15.99 -12.54
CA LEU A 83 -6.80 15.77 -13.92
C LEU A 83 -7.66 16.93 -14.42
N ALA A 84 -8.63 17.38 -13.61
CA ALA A 84 -9.48 18.51 -13.97
C ALA A 84 -8.67 19.78 -14.18
N GLU A 85 -7.66 20.01 -13.32
CA GLU A 85 -6.78 21.16 -13.46
C GLU A 85 -5.97 21.11 -14.75
N MET A 86 -5.46 19.95 -15.11
CA MET A 86 -4.72 19.76 -16.36
C MET A 86 -5.59 20.02 -17.57
N LEU A 87 -6.84 19.55 -17.55
CA LEU A 87 -7.80 19.79 -18.65
C LEU A 87 -8.15 21.26 -18.77
N SER A 88 -8.26 22.00 -17.68
CA SER A 88 -8.58 23.41 -17.70
C SER A 88 -7.43 24.27 -18.23
N ARG A 89 -6.21 23.79 -18.17
CA ARG A 89 -5.03 24.48 -18.70
C ARG A 89 -4.83 24.25 -20.20
N GLY A 90 -5.34 23.12 -20.66
CA GLY A 90 -5.17 22.71 -22.03
C GLY A 90 -6.21 23.27 -22.95
#